data_8cdbbeeb9106b51a90c23e747a683f68
#
_entry.id   8cdbbeeb9106b51a90c23e747a683f68
#
_cell.length_a   1.000
_cell.length_b   1.000
_cell.length_c   1.000
_cell.angle_alpha   90.00
_cell.angle_beta   90.00
_cell.angle_gamma   90.00
#
_symmetry.space_group_name_H-M   'P 1'
#
loop_
_entity.id
_entity.type
_entity.pdbx_description
1 polymer ?
#
loop_
_entity_poly.entity_id
_entity_poly.type
_entity_poly.pdbx_seq_one_letter_code
_entity_poly.pdbx_strand_id
1 'polypeptide(L)'
;MKYVFIENPIAGRKDKQLLFRQVQSAFRMIDDEMIIEETRYKGHAKEIAAEYAAKYGKDCVVVSCGGDGTIHEIANGLAHTQTPIMILPFGTGNDFARRIYDSKKVD
;
A
#
# COMPACT_ATOMS: atom_id res chain seq x y z
N MET A 1 0.42 13.07 3.17
CA MET A 1 0.01 11.65 3.38
C MET A 1 0.97 10.73 2.68
N LYS A 2 1.45 9.72 3.36
CA LYS A 2 2.32 8.71 2.78
C LYS A 2 1.54 7.44 2.52
N TYR A 3 1.73 6.86 1.34
CA TYR A 3 1.13 5.57 0.99
C TYR A 3 2.24 4.54 0.86
N VAL A 4 2.25 3.59 1.78
CA VAL A 4 3.30 2.56 1.85
C VAL A 4 2.76 1.28 1.24
N PHE A 5 3.27 0.94 0.07
CA PHE A 5 2.86 -0.26 -0.68
C PHE A 5 3.78 -1.40 -0.27
N ILE A 6 3.21 -2.41 0.37
CA ILE A 6 3.97 -3.58 0.80
C ILE A 6 3.68 -4.71 -0.17
N GLU A 7 4.72 -5.21 -0.86
CA GLU A 7 4.56 -6.27 -1.83
C GLU A 7 5.46 -7.45 -1.55
N ASN A 8 4.98 -8.62 -1.94
CA ASN A 8 5.77 -9.83 -1.96
C ASN A 8 6.36 -9.98 -3.37
N PRO A 9 7.69 -9.92 -3.53
CA PRO A 9 8.30 -9.91 -4.86
C PRO A 9 8.14 -11.23 -5.63
N ILE A 10 7.71 -12.29 -4.97
CA ILE A 10 7.57 -13.60 -5.62
C ILE A 10 6.35 -13.68 -6.52
N ALA A 11 5.31 -12.88 -6.25
CA ALA A 11 4.03 -12.98 -6.94
C ALA A 11 3.85 -11.93 -8.03
N GLY A 12 3.50 -12.36 -9.26
CA GLY A 12 2.97 -11.52 -10.33
C GLY A 12 3.80 -10.33 -10.78
N ARG A 13 5.03 -10.56 -11.18
CA ARG A 13 6.00 -9.50 -11.40
C ARG A 13 5.67 -8.49 -12.50
N LYS A 14 5.28 -8.95 -13.69
CA LYS A 14 5.04 -8.05 -14.82
C LYS A 14 3.81 -7.19 -14.65
N ASP A 15 2.76 -7.81 -14.15
CA ASP A 15 1.48 -7.12 -13.94
C ASP A 15 1.62 -6.06 -12.85
N LYS A 16 2.44 -6.33 -11.84
CA LYS A 16 2.67 -5.37 -10.76
C LYS A 16 3.42 -4.13 -11.22
N GLN A 17 4.37 -4.28 -12.15
CA GLN A 17 5.09 -3.12 -12.66
C GLN A 17 4.16 -2.14 -13.36
N LEU A 18 3.27 -2.66 -14.20
CA LEU A 18 2.28 -1.82 -14.87
C LEU A 18 1.35 -1.16 -13.86
N LEU A 19 0.89 -1.93 -12.88
CA LEU A 19 0.04 -1.44 -11.81
C LEU A 19 0.68 -0.27 -11.07
N PHE A 20 1.94 -0.42 -10.67
CA PHE A 20 2.65 0.62 -9.96
C PHE A 20 2.86 1.88 -10.79
N ARG A 21 3.09 1.75 -12.09
CA ARG A 21 3.20 2.90 -12.98
C ARG A 21 1.92 3.71 -13.02
N GLN A 22 0.78 3.03 -13.09
CA GLN A 22 -0.52 3.68 -13.08
C GLN A 22 -0.78 4.41 -11.77
N VAL A 23 -0.44 3.77 -10.66
CA VAL A 23 -0.61 4.37 -9.35
C VAL A 23 0.33 5.56 -9.18
N GLN A 24 1.57 5.45 -9.63
CA GLN A 24 2.51 6.58 -9.56
C GLN A 24 2.00 7.80 -10.31
N SER A 25 1.37 7.61 -11.46
CA SER A 25 0.79 8.73 -12.20
C SER A 25 -0.26 9.46 -11.39
N ALA A 26 -1.10 8.71 -10.66
CA ALA A 26 -2.11 9.31 -9.80
C ALA A 26 -1.47 10.11 -8.66
N PHE A 27 -0.41 9.60 -8.05
CA PHE A 27 0.27 10.29 -6.95
C PHE A 27 0.94 11.59 -7.38
N ARG A 28 1.42 11.65 -8.61
CA ARG A 28 1.96 12.92 -9.13
C ARG A 28 0.91 14.00 -9.17
N MET A 29 -0.35 13.62 -9.38
CA MET A 29 -1.45 14.57 -9.50
C MET A 29 -2.00 15.05 -8.16
N ILE A 30 -1.82 14.27 -7.09
CA ILE A 30 -2.39 14.60 -5.79
C ILE A 30 -1.35 15.00 -4.75
N ASP A 31 -0.09 15.06 -5.15
CA ASP A 31 1.01 15.52 -4.29
C ASP A 31 1.18 14.70 -3.00
N ASP A 32 0.81 13.43 -3.03
CA ASP A 32 1.07 12.49 -1.95
C ASP A 32 2.31 11.66 -2.25
N GLU A 33 2.91 11.12 -1.22
CA GLU A 33 4.14 10.34 -1.36
C GLU A 33 3.83 8.85 -1.47
N MET A 34 4.45 8.20 -2.45
CA MET A 34 4.33 6.75 -2.67
C MET A 34 5.63 6.07 -2.29
N ILE A 35 5.56 5.14 -1.37
CA ILE A 35 6.71 4.36 -0.91
C ILE A 35 6.43 2.89 -1.22
N ILE A 36 7.40 2.19 -1.80
CA ILE A 36 7.26 0.76 -2.11
C ILE A 36 8.25 -0.02 -1.26
N GLU A 37 7.73 -0.98 -0.48
CA GLU A 37 8.53 -1.86 0.36
C GLU A 37 8.33 -3.30 -0.08
N GLU A 38 9.42 -4.04 -0.29
CA GLU A 38 9.37 -5.44 -0.65
C GLU A 38 9.63 -6.30 0.58
N THR A 39 8.80 -7.34 0.77
CA THR A 39 9.03 -8.29 1.86
C THR A 39 10.14 -9.26 1.48
N ARG A 40 10.91 -9.70 2.47
CA ARG A 40 12.07 -10.58 2.28
C ARG A 40 11.93 -11.92 2.97
N TYR A 41 10.97 -12.04 3.90
CA TYR A 41 10.77 -13.28 4.65
C TYR A 41 9.37 -13.28 5.26
N LYS A 42 8.95 -14.45 5.74
CA LYS A 42 7.64 -14.58 6.39
C LYS A 42 7.58 -13.72 7.65
N GLY A 43 6.54 -12.94 7.79
CA GLY A 43 6.39 -12.02 8.91
C GLY A 43 6.92 -10.62 8.65
N HIS A 44 7.65 -10.42 7.54
CA HIS A 44 8.27 -9.12 7.26
C HIS A 44 7.23 -8.03 7.02
N ALA A 45 6.12 -8.36 6.37
CA ALA A 45 5.07 -7.38 6.13
C ALA A 45 4.49 -6.83 7.43
N LYS A 46 4.35 -7.67 8.45
CA LYS A 46 3.91 -7.23 9.77
C LYS A 46 4.89 -6.24 10.39
N GLU A 47 6.19 -6.53 10.29
CA GLU A 47 7.23 -5.65 10.83
C GLU A 47 7.25 -4.29 10.12
N ILE A 48 7.17 -4.30 8.79
CA ILE A 48 7.16 -3.07 8.01
C ILE A 48 5.95 -2.22 8.38
N ALA A 49 4.77 -2.84 8.43
CA ALA A 49 3.54 -2.13 8.75
C ALA A 49 3.61 -1.50 10.15
N ALA A 50 4.06 -2.27 11.13
CA ALA A 50 4.19 -1.78 12.50
C ALA A 50 5.17 -0.61 12.61
N GLU A 51 6.27 -0.68 11.87
CA GLU A 51 7.28 0.37 11.85
C GLU A 51 6.74 1.69 11.32
N TYR A 52 6.05 1.63 10.18
CA TYR A 52 5.45 2.82 9.60
C TYR A 52 4.33 3.38 10.46
N ALA A 53 3.52 2.51 11.05
CA ALA A 53 2.46 2.95 11.95
C ALA A 53 3.01 3.65 13.18
N ALA A 54 4.09 3.14 13.76
CA ALA A 54 4.73 3.77 14.91
C ALA A 54 5.31 5.14 14.57
N LYS A 55 5.83 5.27 13.35
CA LYS A 55 6.52 6.49 12.93
C LYS A 55 5.55 7.59 12.45
N TYR A 56 4.51 7.21 11.72
CA TYR A 56 3.63 8.17 11.07
C TYR A 56 2.18 8.12 11.52
N GLY A 57 1.76 7.04 12.18
CA GLY A 57 0.39 6.93 12.72
C GLY A 57 -0.67 7.15 11.65
N LYS A 58 -1.53 8.14 11.88
CA LYS A 58 -2.62 8.47 10.95
C LYS A 58 -2.14 9.19 9.68
N ASP A 59 -0.87 9.57 9.62
CA ASP A 59 -0.33 10.30 8.47
C ASP A 59 0.24 9.38 7.39
N CYS A 60 0.01 8.09 7.51
CA CYS A 60 0.30 7.14 6.45
C CYS A 60 -0.82 6.13 6.28
N VAL A 61 -0.85 5.52 5.11
CA VAL A 61 -1.75 4.42 4.77
C VAL A 61 -0.88 3.26 4.30
N VAL A 62 -1.11 2.07 4.83
CA VAL A 62 -0.40 0.88 4.38
C VAL A 62 -1.26 0.15 3.35
N VAL A 63 -0.71 -0.06 2.16
CA VAL A 63 -1.41 -0.68 1.04
C VAL A 63 -0.86 -2.09 0.83
N SER A 64 -1.73 -3.08 0.91
CA SER A 64 -1.35 -4.47 0.69
C SER A 64 -1.37 -4.78 -0.80
N CYS A 65 -0.24 -5.25 -1.32
CA CYS A 65 -0.08 -5.65 -2.73
C CYS A 65 0.20 -7.14 -2.84
N GLY A 66 -0.28 -7.93 -1.90
CA GLY A 66 -0.08 -9.37 -1.88
C GLY A 66 -1.39 -10.12 -1.76
N GLY A 67 -1.28 -11.40 -1.49
CA GLY A 67 -2.44 -12.26 -1.23
C GLY A 67 -2.89 -12.16 0.23
N ASP A 68 -3.76 -13.11 0.61
CA ASP A 68 -4.37 -13.13 1.94
C ASP A 68 -3.33 -13.17 3.07
N GLY A 69 -2.21 -13.86 2.86
CA GLY A 69 -1.16 -13.93 3.87
C GLY A 69 -0.54 -12.58 4.17
N THR A 70 -0.28 -11.79 3.11
CA THR A 70 0.26 -10.45 3.26
C THR A 70 -0.73 -9.52 3.95
N ILE A 71 -2.00 -9.60 3.56
CA ILE A 71 -3.06 -8.81 4.19
C ILE A 71 -3.12 -9.13 5.68
N HIS A 72 -3.06 -10.41 6.04
CA HIS A 72 -3.13 -10.84 7.42
C HIS A 72 -1.95 -10.32 8.25
N GLU A 73 -0.73 -10.39 7.69
CA GLU A 73 0.46 -9.87 8.36
C GLU A 73 0.36 -8.36 8.59
N ILE A 74 -0.07 -7.63 7.56
CA ILE A 74 -0.22 -6.18 7.68
C ILE A 74 -1.27 -5.83 8.73
N ALA A 75 -2.42 -6.51 8.69
CA ALA A 75 -3.48 -6.26 9.66
C ALA A 75 -2.99 -6.48 11.09
N ASN A 76 -2.20 -7.52 11.32
CA ASN A 76 -1.60 -7.77 12.64
C ASN A 76 -0.62 -6.66 13.04
N GLY A 77 0.18 -6.18 12.09
CA GLY A 77 1.13 -5.10 12.36
C GLY A 77 0.46 -3.77 12.66
N LEU A 78 -0.72 -3.55 12.11
CA LEU A 78 -1.47 -2.31 12.31
C LEU A 78 -2.48 -2.39 13.45
N ALA A 79 -2.61 -3.54 14.08
CA ALA A 79 -3.55 -3.71 15.21
C ALA A 79 -3.26 -2.69 16.31
N HIS A 80 -4.30 -2.06 16.81
CA HIS A 80 -4.23 -1.04 17.86
C HIS A 80 -3.48 0.22 17.45
N THR A 81 -3.30 0.45 16.16
CA THR A 81 -2.73 1.69 15.63
C THR A 81 -3.83 2.51 14.95
N GLN A 82 -3.49 3.75 14.59
CA GLN A 82 -4.41 4.63 13.84
C GLN A 82 -4.15 4.59 12.34
N THR A 83 -3.24 3.74 11.89
CA THR A 83 -2.87 3.64 10.48
C THR A 83 -3.86 2.76 9.74
N PRO A 84 -4.55 3.28 8.71
CA PRO A 84 -5.48 2.48 7.92
C PRO A 84 -4.77 1.55 6.96
N ILE A 85 -5.44 0.47 6.61
CA ILE A 85 -4.99 -0.47 5.60
C ILE A 85 -5.86 -0.30 4.36
N MET A 86 -5.22 -0.36 3.18
CA MET A 86 -5.92 -0.46 1.90
C MET A 86 -5.42 -1.71 1.18
N ILE A 87 -6.31 -2.30 0.40
CA ILE A 87 -5.98 -3.49 -0.38
C ILE A 87 -5.97 -3.11 -1.86
N LEU A 88 -4.85 -3.39 -2.53
CA LEU A 88 -4.70 -3.15 -3.95
C LEU A 88 -5.23 -4.35 -4.71
N PRO A 89 -6.37 -4.22 -5.41
CA PRO A 89 -6.94 -5.35 -6.15
C PRO A 89 -6.07 -5.72 -7.33
N PHE A 90 -5.98 -7.01 -7.60
CA PHE A 90 -5.19 -7.53 -8.70
C PHE A 90 -5.70 -7.01 -10.05
N GLY A 91 -4.78 -6.53 -10.89
CA GLY A 91 -5.10 -6.14 -12.26
C GLY A 91 -5.95 -4.88 -12.41
N THR A 92 -6.17 -4.13 -11.34
CA THR A 92 -7.05 -2.96 -11.37
C THR A 92 -6.34 -1.68 -10.95
N GLY A 93 -5.11 -1.47 -11.45
CA GLY A 93 -4.34 -0.29 -11.12
C GLY A 93 -5.03 1.02 -11.46
N ASN A 94 -5.75 1.04 -12.58
CA ASN A 94 -6.50 2.24 -12.98
C ASN A 94 -7.63 2.55 -12.00
N ASP A 95 -8.35 1.53 -11.54
CA ASP A 95 -9.42 1.73 -10.58
C ASP A 95 -8.89 2.19 -9.24
N PHE A 96 -7.79 1.60 -8.79
CA PHE A 96 -7.16 2.01 -7.53
C PHE A 96 -6.68 3.44 -7.62
N ALA A 97 -6.00 3.80 -8.71
CA ALA A 97 -5.50 5.16 -8.92
C ALA A 97 -6.64 6.16 -8.94
N ARG A 98 -7.75 5.80 -9.59
CA ARG A 98 -8.92 6.66 -9.65
C ARG A 98 -9.54 6.86 -8.26
N ARG A 99 -9.61 5.81 -7.46
CA ARG A 99 -10.14 5.92 -6.09
C ARG A 99 -9.31 6.88 -5.25
N ILE A 100 -8.00 6.79 -5.33
CA ILE A 100 -7.12 7.70 -4.60
C ILE A 100 -7.35 9.14 -5.06
N TYR A 101 -7.37 9.34 -6.37
CA TYR A 101 -7.58 10.66 -6.95
C TYR A 101 -8.94 11.25 -6.55
N ASP A 102 -9.99 10.45 -6.67
CA ASP A 102 -11.34 10.90 -6.35
C ASP A 102 -11.49 11.21 -4.86
N SER A 103 -10.87 10.40 -3.99
CA SER A 103 -10.96 10.64 -2.56
C SER A 103 -10.29 11.96 -2.16
N LYS A 104 -9.26 12.37 -2.89
CA LYS A 104 -8.60 13.66 -2.64
C LYS A 104 -9.35 14.82 -3.23
N LYS A 105 -10.17 14.56 -4.23
CA LYS A 105 -10.91 15.61 -4.96
C LYS A 105 -12.22 15.96 -4.30
N VAL A 106 -12.75 15.13 -3.46
CA VAL A 106 -14.10 15.23 -2.88
C VAL A 106 -14.15 16.16 -1.66
N ASP A 107 -13.22 16.94 -1.42
CA ASP A 107 -13.32 17.88 -0.29
C ASP A 107 -14.29 19.02 -0.60
#